data_42c65e0838bfba06cfd70cd5222577ee
#
_entry.id   42c65e0838bfba06cfd70cd5222577ee
#
_cell.length_a   1.000
_cell.length_b   1.000
_cell.length_c   1.000
_cell.angle_alpha   90.00
_cell.angle_beta   90.00
_cell.angle_gamma   90.00
#
_symmetry.space_group_name_H-M   'P 1'
#
loop_
_entity.id
_entity.type
_entity.pdbx_description
1 polymer ?
#
loop_
_entity_poly.entity_id
_entity_poly.type
_entity_poly.pdbx_seq_one_letter_code
_entity_poly.pdbx_strand_id
1 'polypeptide(L)'
;MDEIYDKMEVGETALCTYYAGDYLSMYMNNHDLKYVIPKEGSNWFVDAMVVLKDAKHKTEAEEWINFICSTEASLRNMDFIWYASPNQEALEQYPAYYEEQTGEKLPDEVYQVMAAPQEVLDQCEMYLNLPADTRTLYNDLWTQMGVE
;
A
#
# COMPACT_ATOMS: atom_id res chain seq x y z
N MET A 1 4.86 -14.48 1.06
CA MET A 1 4.23 -13.51 0.12
C MET A 1 5.00 -13.44 -1.18
N ASP A 2 6.30 -13.46 -1.14
CA ASP A 2 7.18 -13.34 -2.32
C ASP A 2 6.90 -14.40 -3.41
N GLU A 3 6.65 -15.66 -3.02
CA GLU A 3 6.29 -16.72 -3.98
C GLU A 3 5.01 -16.44 -4.78
N ILE A 4 4.00 -15.80 -4.17
CA ILE A 4 2.76 -15.45 -4.87
C ILE A 4 3.01 -14.27 -5.82
N TYR A 5 3.83 -13.32 -5.40
CA TYR A 5 4.26 -12.20 -6.23
C TYR A 5 4.90 -12.72 -7.53
N ASP A 6 5.94 -13.54 -7.40
CA ASP A 6 6.68 -14.11 -8.54
C ASP A 6 5.75 -14.89 -9.50
N LYS A 7 4.86 -15.72 -8.95
CA LYS A 7 3.91 -16.51 -9.76
C LYS A 7 2.87 -15.66 -10.49
N MET A 8 2.41 -14.58 -9.89
CA MET A 8 1.51 -13.63 -10.55
C MET A 8 2.22 -12.87 -11.66
N GLU A 9 3.41 -12.34 -11.39
CA GLU A 9 4.18 -11.57 -12.35
C GLU A 9 4.47 -12.35 -13.62
N VAL A 10 4.83 -13.62 -13.49
CA VAL A 10 5.11 -14.50 -14.66
C VAL A 10 3.87 -15.18 -15.24
N GLY A 11 2.69 -14.94 -14.70
CA GLY A 11 1.43 -15.48 -15.23
C GLY A 11 1.16 -16.94 -14.87
N GLU A 12 1.83 -17.50 -13.87
CA GLU A 12 1.58 -18.89 -13.40
C GLU A 12 0.33 -18.99 -12.51
N THR A 13 -0.19 -17.86 -12.01
CA THR A 13 -1.38 -17.80 -11.17
C THR A 13 -2.43 -16.91 -11.81
N ALA A 14 -3.66 -17.40 -11.93
CA ALA A 14 -4.74 -16.69 -12.58
C ALA A 14 -5.42 -15.62 -11.67
N LEU A 15 -5.38 -15.80 -10.37
CA LEU A 15 -6.02 -14.92 -9.38
C LEU A 15 -5.30 -15.03 -8.04
N CYS A 16 -5.07 -13.89 -7.39
CA CYS A 16 -4.64 -13.83 -6.00
C CYS A 16 -5.20 -12.59 -5.30
N THR A 17 -5.18 -12.59 -3.97
CA THR A 17 -5.36 -11.38 -3.18
C THR A 17 -4.00 -10.76 -2.91
N TYR A 18 -3.85 -9.47 -3.20
CA TYR A 18 -2.57 -8.78 -3.01
C TYR A 18 -2.76 -7.29 -2.74
N TYR A 19 -1.68 -6.63 -2.34
CA TYR A 19 -1.69 -5.20 -2.04
C TYR A 19 -1.57 -4.35 -3.32
N ALA A 20 -2.14 -3.15 -3.28
CA ALA A 20 -2.20 -2.25 -4.42
C ALA A 20 -0.81 -1.84 -4.97
N GLY A 21 0.13 -1.49 -4.08
CA GLY A 21 1.47 -1.10 -4.51
C GLY A 21 2.28 -2.25 -5.09
N ASP A 22 2.18 -3.44 -4.48
CA ASP A 22 2.82 -4.64 -5.05
C ASP A 22 2.22 -5.03 -6.41
N TYR A 23 0.89 -4.87 -6.57
CA TYR A 23 0.28 -5.02 -7.88
C TYR A 23 0.88 -4.07 -8.91
N LEU A 24 1.03 -2.78 -8.57
CA LEU A 24 1.62 -1.81 -9.48
C LEU A 24 3.08 -2.18 -9.83
N SER A 25 3.84 -2.66 -8.88
CA SER A 25 5.20 -3.16 -9.11
C SER A 25 5.21 -4.35 -10.09
N MET A 26 4.32 -5.34 -9.91
CA MET A 26 4.15 -6.45 -10.86
C MET A 26 3.66 -5.97 -12.24
N TYR A 27 2.72 -5.01 -12.27
CA TYR A 27 2.14 -4.45 -13.49
C TYR A 27 3.20 -3.79 -14.39
N MET A 28 4.22 -3.16 -13.81
CA MET A 28 5.33 -2.57 -14.57
C MET A 28 6.13 -3.62 -15.37
N ASN A 29 6.10 -4.88 -14.96
CA ASN A 29 6.76 -5.99 -15.64
C ASN A 29 5.78 -6.84 -16.48
N ASN A 30 4.48 -6.83 -16.11
CA ASN A 30 3.43 -7.61 -16.79
C ASN A 30 2.12 -6.82 -16.91
N HIS A 31 1.91 -6.16 -18.04
CA HIS A 31 0.71 -5.34 -18.30
C HIS A 31 -0.58 -6.15 -18.53
N ASP A 32 -0.51 -7.48 -18.58
CA ASP A 32 -1.71 -8.34 -18.66
C ASP A 32 -2.42 -8.45 -17.32
N LEU A 33 -1.75 -8.11 -16.22
CA LEU A 33 -2.34 -8.09 -14.88
C LEU A 33 -3.43 -7.03 -14.77
N LYS A 34 -4.47 -7.34 -13.98
CA LYS A 34 -5.56 -6.39 -13.68
C LYS A 34 -5.85 -6.37 -12.19
N TYR A 35 -5.99 -5.16 -11.67
CA TYR A 35 -6.38 -4.93 -10.28
C TYR A 35 -7.89 -4.75 -10.20
N VAL A 36 -8.55 -5.49 -9.31
CA VAL A 36 -9.99 -5.44 -9.14
C VAL A 36 -10.34 -5.35 -7.66
N ILE A 37 -11.09 -4.33 -7.28
CA ILE A 37 -11.76 -4.25 -5.99
C ILE A 37 -13.14 -4.87 -6.17
N PRO A 38 -13.48 -5.95 -5.43
CA PRO A 38 -14.80 -6.58 -5.50
C PRO A 38 -15.92 -5.60 -5.13
N LYS A 39 -17.12 -5.82 -5.68
CA LYS A 39 -18.30 -5.00 -5.34
C LYS A 39 -18.70 -5.08 -3.87
N GLU A 40 -18.28 -6.12 -3.19
CA GLU A 40 -18.45 -6.32 -1.75
C GLU A 40 -17.51 -5.42 -0.93
N GLY A 41 -16.58 -4.72 -1.57
CA GLY A 41 -15.56 -3.90 -0.95
C GLY A 41 -14.26 -4.65 -0.69
N SER A 42 -13.35 -3.97 -0.01
CA SER A 42 -12.05 -4.49 0.39
C SER A 42 -11.65 -3.89 1.74
N ASN A 43 -10.43 -4.10 2.16
CA ASN A 43 -9.86 -3.38 3.29
C ASN A 43 -8.90 -2.30 2.81
N TRP A 44 -8.74 -1.27 3.60
CA TRP A 44 -7.63 -0.32 3.47
C TRP A 44 -6.90 -0.16 4.81
N PHE A 45 -5.65 0.26 4.75
CA PHE A 45 -4.82 0.40 5.94
C PHE A 45 -3.85 1.58 5.78
N VAL A 46 -3.29 1.98 6.90
CA VAL A 46 -2.27 3.03 6.98
C VAL A 46 -1.11 2.51 7.78
N ASP A 47 0.08 2.52 7.21
CA ASP A 47 1.30 2.27 7.95
C ASP A 47 1.71 3.51 8.73
N ALA A 48 2.14 3.34 9.96
CA ALA A 48 2.45 4.45 10.86
C ALA A 48 3.83 4.29 11.49
N MET A 49 4.58 5.39 11.50
CA MET A 49 5.79 5.51 12.32
C MET A 49 5.42 6.05 13.69
N VAL A 50 5.95 5.42 14.74
CA VAL A 50 5.71 5.85 16.12
C VAL A 50 7.01 6.02 16.87
N VAL A 51 7.06 6.98 17.80
CA VAL A 51 8.16 7.17 18.74
C VAL A 51 7.77 6.56 20.07
N LEU A 52 8.56 5.61 20.57
CA LEU A 52 8.29 4.97 21.85
C LEU A 52 8.40 5.99 23.00
N LYS A 53 7.55 5.82 24.02
CA LYS A 53 7.46 6.74 25.16
C LYS A 53 8.82 7.04 25.82
N ASP A 54 9.66 6.01 25.96
CA ASP A 54 10.95 6.10 26.64
C ASP A 54 12.15 6.12 25.66
N ALA A 55 11.91 6.55 24.41
CA ALA A 55 12.95 6.68 23.40
C ALA A 55 14.02 7.70 23.88
N LYS A 56 15.29 7.30 23.84
CA LYS A 56 16.42 8.15 24.24
C LYS A 56 16.72 9.25 23.21
N HIS A 57 16.40 9.02 21.95
CA HIS A 57 16.66 9.89 20.82
C HIS A 57 15.34 10.35 20.18
N LYS A 58 14.46 10.91 21.02
CA LYS A 58 13.12 11.32 20.59
C LYS A 58 13.17 12.42 19.54
N THR A 59 14.01 13.42 19.74
CA THR A 59 14.15 14.56 18.82
C THR A 59 14.60 14.09 17.45
N GLU A 60 15.61 13.24 17.37
CA GLU A 60 16.14 12.70 16.12
C GLU A 60 15.09 11.81 15.41
N ALA A 61 14.30 11.06 16.18
CA ALA A 61 13.21 10.27 15.63
C ALA A 61 12.09 11.15 15.03
N GLU A 62 11.73 12.25 15.71
CA GLU A 62 10.76 13.22 15.23
C GLU A 62 11.28 13.97 13.97
N GLU A 63 12.57 14.32 13.93
CA GLU A 63 13.21 14.90 12.75
C GLU A 63 13.19 13.92 11.56
N TRP A 64 13.47 12.64 11.81
CA TRP A 64 13.38 11.62 10.78
C TRP A 64 11.95 11.47 10.22
N ILE A 65 10.94 11.39 11.08
CA ILE A 65 9.54 11.33 10.67
C ILE A 65 9.17 12.56 9.85
N ASN A 66 9.56 13.75 10.31
CA ASN A 66 9.31 14.99 9.59
C ASN A 66 9.99 15.00 8.21
N PHE A 67 11.22 14.50 8.11
CA PHE A 67 11.92 14.36 6.83
C PHE A 67 11.17 13.41 5.86
N ILE A 68 10.79 12.21 6.31
CA ILE A 68 10.07 11.23 5.48
C ILE A 68 8.70 11.77 5.03
N CYS A 69 8.04 12.59 5.85
CA CYS A 69 6.78 13.23 5.51
C CYS A 69 6.92 14.48 4.64
N SER A 70 8.14 14.92 4.30
CA SER A 70 8.35 16.03 3.37
C SER A 70 7.91 15.66 1.95
N THR A 71 7.53 16.65 1.17
CA THR A 71 7.06 16.44 -0.22
C THR A 71 8.13 15.75 -1.07
N GLU A 72 9.39 16.17 -0.97
CA GLU A 72 10.50 15.57 -1.72
C GLU A 72 10.72 14.09 -1.34
N ALA A 73 10.79 13.77 -0.05
CA ALA A 73 11.00 12.40 0.40
C ALA A 73 9.78 11.52 0.08
N SER A 74 8.57 12.06 0.21
CA SER A 74 7.32 11.37 -0.14
C SER A 74 7.26 11.02 -1.62
N LEU A 75 7.61 11.94 -2.53
CA LEU A 75 7.65 11.68 -3.97
C LEU A 75 8.61 10.52 -4.31
N ARG A 76 9.83 10.56 -3.77
CA ARG A 76 10.82 9.48 -3.98
C ARG A 76 10.36 8.14 -3.40
N ASN A 77 9.70 8.17 -2.26
CA ASN A 77 9.18 6.97 -1.63
C ASN A 77 8.02 6.37 -2.45
N MET A 78 7.08 7.20 -2.91
CA MET A 78 6.00 6.77 -3.79
C MET A 78 6.52 6.13 -5.07
N ASP A 79 7.54 6.71 -5.69
CA ASP A 79 8.18 6.20 -6.90
C ASP A 79 8.85 4.83 -6.68
N PHE A 80 9.40 4.61 -5.48
CA PHE A 80 10.08 3.37 -5.16
C PHE A 80 9.15 2.23 -4.74
N ILE A 81 8.11 2.53 -3.93
CA ILE A 81 7.24 1.50 -3.34
C ILE A 81 5.86 1.39 -3.99
N TRP A 82 5.50 2.32 -4.88
CA TRP A 82 4.19 2.38 -5.57
C TRP A 82 2.97 2.51 -4.64
N TYR A 83 3.15 3.01 -3.41
CA TYR A 83 2.07 3.30 -2.48
C TYR A 83 1.87 4.80 -2.32
N ALA A 84 0.62 5.23 -2.11
CA ALA A 84 0.30 6.62 -1.82
C ALA A 84 0.98 7.10 -0.53
N SER A 85 1.44 8.34 -0.55
CA SER A 85 1.86 9.04 0.66
C SER A 85 0.67 9.73 1.31
N PRO A 86 0.63 9.88 2.66
CA PRO A 86 -0.32 10.75 3.33
C PRO A 86 -0.04 12.25 3.09
N ASN A 87 1.07 12.61 2.45
CA ASN A 87 1.37 13.97 2.05
C ASN A 87 0.58 14.31 0.78
N GLN A 88 -0.46 15.13 0.92
CA GLN A 88 -1.35 15.51 -0.18
C GLN A 88 -0.60 16.22 -1.31
N GLU A 89 0.33 17.13 -0.99
CA GLU A 89 1.12 17.85 -1.98
C GLU A 89 1.96 16.90 -2.83
N ALA A 90 2.59 15.90 -2.20
CA ALA A 90 3.34 14.89 -2.92
C ALA A 90 2.43 14.06 -3.84
N LEU A 91 1.26 13.68 -3.36
CA LEU A 91 0.29 12.91 -4.15
C LEU A 91 -0.16 13.69 -5.38
N GLU A 92 -0.47 14.96 -5.24
CA GLU A 92 -0.90 15.85 -6.34
C GLU A 92 0.24 16.12 -7.35
N GLN A 93 1.49 16.17 -6.89
CA GLN A 93 2.67 16.42 -7.75
C GLN A 93 3.21 15.15 -8.41
N TYR A 94 2.82 13.96 -7.93
CA TYR A 94 3.42 12.70 -8.38
C TYR A 94 3.31 12.46 -9.90
N PRO A 95 2.19 12.75 -10.60
CA PRO A 95 2.14 12.56 -12.05
C PRO A 95 3.18 13.39 -12.81
N ALA A 96 3.41 14.64 -12.40
CA ALA A 96 4.42 15.51 -13.01
C ALA A 96 5.85 15.04 -12.66
N TYR A 97 6.06 14.62 -11.42
CA TYR A 97 7.33 14.04 -10.98
C TYR A 97 7.68 12.77 -11.78
N TYR A 98 6.71 11.87 -11.97
CA TYR A 98 6.89 10.66 -12.77
C TYR A 98 7.29 10.98 -14.23
N GLU A 99 6.60 11.93 -14.87
CA GLU A 99 6.91 12.37 -16.24
C GLU A 99 8.31 12.98 -16.32
N GLU A 100 8.74 13.73 -15.32
CA GLU A 100 10.11 14.28 -15.25
C GLU A 100 11.19 13.19 -15.13
N GLN A 101 10.93 12.14 -14.33
CA GLN A 101 11.90 11.06 -14.10
C GLN A 101 11.99 10.08 -15.27
N THR A 102 10.87 9.78 -15.92
CA THR A 102 10.78 8.71 -16.93
C THR A 102 10.70 9.23 -18.38
N GLY A 103 10.29 10.48 -18.57
CA GLY A 103 9.95 11.04 -19.88
C GLY A 103 8.58 10.58 -20.41
N GLU A 104 7.82 9.83 -19.62
CA GLU A 104 6.52 9.26 -19.97
C GLU A 104 5.44 9.75 -19.01
N LYS A 105 4.22 9.90 -19.51
CA LYS A 105 3.08 10.22 -18.64
C LYS A 105 2.70 9.03 -17.79
N LEU A 106 2.45 9.28 -16.51
CA LEU A 106 1.85 8.28 -15.62
C LEU A 106 0.46 7.89 -16.15
N PRO A 107 0.20 6.59 -16.41
CA PRO A 107 -1.12 6.16 -16.86
C PRO A 107 -2.19 6.44 -15.80
N ASP A 108 -3.35 6.94 -16.22
CA ASP A 108 -4.45 7.26 -15.31
C ASP A 108 -4.87 6.06 -14.44
N GLU A 109 -4.88 4.85 -15.04
CA GLU A 109 -5.21 3.62 -14.34
C GLU A 109 -4.21 3.28 -13.23
N VAL A 110 -2.93 3.57 -13.42
CA VAL A 110 -1.88 3.38 -12.40
C VAL A 110 -2.08 4.37 -11.26
N TYR A 111 -2.31 5.64 -11.61
CA TYR A 111 -2.55 6.67 -10.59
C TYR A 111 -3.82 6.39 -9.77
N GLN A 112 -4.89 5.91 -10.39
CA GLN A 112 -6.14 5.56 -9.69
C GLN A 112 -5.99 4.37 -8.73
N VAL A 113 -5.11 3.43 -9.03
CA VAL A 113 -4.80 2.32 -8.08
C VAL A 113 -3.96 2.82 -6.92
N MET A 114 -2.96 3.67 -7.19
CA MET A 114 -2.11 4.28 -6.15
C MET A 114 -2.91 5.22 -5.24
N ALA A 115 -3.66 6.14 -5.84
CA ALA A 115 -4.46 7.15 -5.18
C ALA A 115 -5.95 6.85 -5.39
N ALA A 116 -6.43 5.80 -4.72
CA ALA A 116 -7.82 5.36 -4.87
C ALA A 116 -8.81 6.50 -4.64
N PRO A 117 -9.79 6.69 -5.55
CA PRO A 117 -10.85 7.69 -5.37
C PRO A 117 -11.66 7.45 -4.09
N GLN A 118 -12.24 8.52 -3.54
CA GLN A 118 -13.03 8.45 -2.30
C GLN A 118 -14.18 7.45 -2.41
N GLU A 119 -14.82 7.33 -3.56
CA GLU A 119 -15.92 6.39 -3.81
C GLU A 119 -15.48 4.92 -3.66
N VAL A 120 -14.20 4.63 -3.95
CA VAL A 120 -13.61 3.31 -3.74
C VAL A 120 -13.31 3.10 -2.25
N LEU A 121 -12.74 4.09 -1.58
CA LEU A 121 -12.45 4.03 -0.14
C LEU A 121 -13.73 3.88 0.69
N ASP A 122 -14.82 4.50 0.27
CA ASP A 122 -16.14 4.41 0.93
C ASP A 122 -16.74 2.99 0.88
N GLN A 123 -16.26 2.13 -0.02
CA GLN A 123 -16.61 0.72 -0.11
C GLN A 123 -15.66 -0.20 0.68
N CYS A 124 -14.60 0.36 1.23
CA CYS A 124 -13.56 -0.40 1.93
C CYS A 124 -13.66 -0.18 3.44
N GLU A 125 -13.27 -1.18 4.20
CA GLU A 125 -13.22 -1.12 5.66
C GLU A 125 -11.77 -0.98 6.14
N MET A 126 -11.55 -0.11 7.11
CA MET A 126 -10.25 0.02 7.76
C MET A 126 -10.06 -1.09 8.79
N TYR A 127 -8.84 -1.62 8.90
CA TYR A 127 -8.51 -2.55 9.97
C TYR A 127 -8.71 -1.93 11.35
N LEU A 128 -9.52 -2.61 12.16
CA LEU A 128 -9.84 -2.19 13.51
C LEU A 128 -9.16 -3.09 14.55
N ASN A 129 -8.98 -2.55 15.75
CA ASN A 129 -8.59 -3.37 16.89
C ASN A 129 -9.80 -4.23 17.31
N LEU A 130 -9.68 -5.53 17.07
CA LEU A 130 -10.77 -6.47 17.36
C LEU A 130 -11.01 -6.64 18.87
N PRO A 131 -12.27 -6.79 19.31
CA PRO A 131 -12.60 -7.24 20.65
C PRO A 131 -11.89 -8.54 21.02
N ALA A 132 -11.61 -8.75 22.30
CA ALA A 132 -10.81 -9.89 22.77
C ALA A 132 -11.36 -11.26 22.31
N ASP A 133 -12.66 -11.45 22.40
CA ASP A 133 -13.35 -12.69 22.02
C ASP A 133 -13.24 -12.95 20.51
N THR A 134 -13.41 -11.91 19.69
CA THR A 134 -13.25 -11.99 18.23
C THR A 134 -11.80 -12.32 17.86
N ARG A 135 -10.83 -11.71 18.52
CA ARG A 135 -9.41 -12.00 18.32
C ARG A 135 -9.08 -13.44 18.70
N THR A 136 -9.64 -13.95 19.81
CA THR A 136 -9.47 -15.35 20.20
C THR A 136 -10.03 -16.27 19.12
N LEU A 137 -11.25 -16.01 18.62
CA LEU A 137 -11.84 -16.78 17.52
C LEU A 137 -10.96 -16.79 16.27
N TYR A 138 -10.39 -15.65 15.87
CA TYR A 138 -9.45 -15.59 14.75
C TYR A 138 -8.23 -16.49 14.97
N ASN A 139 -7.61 -16.42 16.14
CA ASN A 139 -6.44 -17.25 16.47
C ASN A 139 -6.78 -18.75 16.45
N ASP A 140 -7.95 -19.10 16.99
CA ASP A 140 -8.40 -20.51 16.99
C ASP A 140 -8.64 -21.02 15.56
N LEU A 141 -9.24 -20.20 14.68
CA LEU A 141 -9.44 -20.55 13.28
C LEU A 141 -8.10 -20.72 12.53
N TRP A 142 -7.15 -19.82 12.74
CA TRP A 142 -5.82 -19.94 12.16
C TRP A 142 -5.12 -21.22 12.61
N THR A 143 -5.19 -21.52 13.89
CA THR A 143 -4.63 -22.77 14.45
C THR A 143 -5.26 -24.01 13.82
N GLN A 144 -6.60 -24.00 13.63
CA GLN A 144 -7.32 -25.11 13.00
C GLN A 144 -6.96 -25.30 11.52
N MET A 145 -6.59 -24.24 10.81
CA MET A 145 -6.13 -24.30 9.44
C MET A 145 -4.69 -24.84 9.31
N GLY A 146 -3.99 -25.04 10.41
CA GLY A 146 -2.60 -25.52 10.41
C GLY A 146 -1.58 -24.53 9.86
N VAL A 147 -1.93 -23.24 9.89
CA VAL A 147 -1.01 -22.15 9.52
C VAL A 147 -0.30 -21.72 10.80
N GLU A 148 0.97 -22.09 10.94
CA GLU A 148 1.86 -21.66 12.03
C GLU A 148 2.56 -20.35 11.67
#